data_af53eae249a968f607970f2c730b8bdd
#
_entry.id   af53eae249a968f607970f2c730b8bdd
#
_cell.length_a   1.000
_cell.length_b   1.000
_cell.length_c   1.000
_cell.angle_alpha   90.00
_cell.angle_beta   90.00
_cell.angle_gamma   90.00
#
_symmetry.space_group_name_H-M   'P 1'
#
loop_
_entity.id
_entity.type
_entity.pdbx_description
1 polymer ?
#
loop_
_entity_poly.entity_id
_entity_poly.type
_entity_poly.pdbx_seq_one_letter_code
_entity_poly.pdbx_strand_id
1 'polypeptide(L)'
;MLNHPTLDKLHQLKCLGMATALTEQFNTPDIEAFAFEERLGLLVDRELTYRDNRRLQNRLRQAQLRHNACLEDIDYRATRGLDRALLTALATCRWIHEHLNVLITGPTGIGKSWLACAIAHQACREGYSARYLRLPRLLSELTLARGDGRYTKQLASVAKVDLLVIDDWGMAVMNTEQQRDMLEVLEDRYQTRSTLVTSQLPLEQWHGAIADPTFADAILDRLVHNAYKFKLKGESMRKTKPKSTQADHNGE
;
A
#
# COMPACT_ATOMS: atom_id res chain seq x y z
N MET A 1 -36.35 -17.18 -15.52
CA MET A 1 -35.65 -16.30 -16.48
C MET A 1 -35.07 -17.15 -17.56
N LEU A 2 -35.45 -16.96 -18.83
CA LEU A 2 -34.84 -17.64 -19.96
C LEU A 2 -33.38 -17.15 -20.05
N ASN A 3 -32.40 -18.07 -19.88
CA ASN A 3 -30.99 -17.74 -20.07
C ASN A 3 -30.76 -17.28 -21.52
N HIS A 4 -30.34 -16.04 -21.69
CA HIS A 4 -30.06 -15.54 -23.03
C HIS A 4 -28.71 -16.10 -23.52
N PRO A 5 -28.62 -16.79 -24.65
CA PRO A 5 -27.40 -17.48 -25.09
C PRO A 5 -26.15 -16.58 -25.15
N THR A 6 -26.33 -15.27 -25.41
CA THR A 6 -25.23 -14.29 -25.40
C THR A 6 -24.67 -14.05 -24.00
N LEU A 7 -25.52 -14.03 -22.97
CA LEU A 7 -25.07 -13.90 -21.57
C LEU A 7 -24.20 -15.10 -21.15
N ASP A 8 -24.61 -16.32 -21.51
CA ASP A 8 -23.82 -17.52 -21.22
C ASP A 8 -22.44 -17.46 -21.88
N LYS A 9 -22.37 -17.00 -23.13
CA LYS A 9 -21.10 -16.79 -23.86
C LYS A 9 -20.22 -15.74 -23.20
N LEU A 10 -20.80 -14.60 -22.75
CA LEU A 10 -20.05 -13.56 -22.05
C LEU A 10 -19.49 -14.10 -20.71
N HIS A 11 -20.26 -14.91 -19.97
CA HIS A 11 -19.79 -15.58 -18.77
C HIS A 11 -18.63 -16.56 -19.06
N GLN A 12 -18.73 -17.37 -20.11
CA GLN A 12 -17.67 -18.29 -20.56
C GLN A 12 -16.38 -17.51 -20.93
N LEU A 13 -16.51 -16.38 -21.60
CA LEU A 13 -15.41 -15.47 -21.96
C LEU A 13 -14.90 -14.65 -20.76
N LYS A 14 -15.51 -14.81 -19.57
CA LYS A 14 -15.20 -14.01 -18.36
C LYS A 14 -15.37 -12.50 -18.55
N CYS A 15 -16.26 -12.08 -19.43
CA CYS A 15 -16.65 -10.69 -19.65
C CYS A 15 -17.83 -10.33 -18.74
N LEU A 16 -17.58 -10.35 -17.42
CA LEU A 16 -18.63 -10.22 -16.41
C LEU A 16 -19.23 -8.80 -16.34
N GLY A 17 -18.44 -7.79 -16.59
CA GLY A 17 -18.92 -6.39 -16.70
C GLY A 17 -19.90 -6.22 -17.87
N MET A 18 -19.54 -6.77 -19.05
CA MET A 18 -20.43 -6.76 -20.22
C MET A 18 -21.71 -7.56 -19.96
N ALA A 19 -21.63 -8.74 -19.33
CA ALA A 19 -22.79 -9.55 -19.00
C ALA A 19 -23.76 -8.79 -18.09
N THR A 20 -23.24 -8.11 -17.05
CA THR A 20 -24.02 -7.28 -16.16
C THR A 20 -24.69 -6.13 -16.91
N ALA A 21 -23.92 -5.37 -17.70
CA ALA A 21 -24.44 -4.23 -18.45
C ALA A 21 -25.48 -4.66 -19.52
N LEU A 22 -25.29 -5.81 -20.19
CA LEU A 22 -26.28 -6.34 -21.12
C LEU A 22 -27.58 -6.72 -20.41
N THR A 23 -27.51 -7.29 -19.23
CA THR A 23 -28.70 -7.57 -18.41
C THR A 23 -29.41 -6.29 -17.98
N GLU A 24 -28.68 -5.24 -17.63
CA GLU A 24 -29.21 -3.91 -17.33
C GLU A 24 -29.91 -3.32 -18.56
N GLN A 25 -29.31 -3.42 -19.76
CA GLN A 25 -29.91 -2.94 -21.01
C GLN A 25 -31.23 -3.66 -21.34
N PHE A 26 -31.32 -4.96 -21.12
CA PHE A 26 -32.60 -5.69 -21.35
C PHE A 26 -33.75 -5.22 -20.46
N ASN A 27 -33.43 -4.60 -19.31
CA ASN A 27 -34.41 -4.09 -18.35
C ASN A 27 -34.60 -2.57 -18.45
N THR A 28 -33.86 -1.90 -19.33
CA THR A 28 -33.94 -0.45 -19.48
C THR A 28 -35.01 -0.09 -20.52
N PRO A 29 -36.07 0.67 -20.13
CA PRO A 29 -37.02 1.21 -21.10
C PRO A 29 -36.29 2.05 -22.16
N ASP A 30 -36.82 2.01 -23.38
CA ASP A 30 -36.33 2.83 -24.52
C ASP A 30 -34.85 2.67 -24.88
N ILE A 31 -34.19 1.59 -24.44
CA ILE A 31 -32.78 1.31 -24.80
C ILE A 31 -32.58 1.23 -26.31
N GLU A 32 -33.63 0.92 -27.08
CA GLU A 32 -33.62 0.84 -28.53
C GLU A 32 -33.50 2.22 -29.20
N ALA A 33 -33.73 3.31 -28.47
CA ALA A 33 -33.50 4.67 -28.94
C ALA A 33 -31.99 4.97 -29.11
N PHE A 34 -31.11 4.23 -28.44
CA PHE A 34 -29.68 4.34 -28.63
C PHE A 34 -29.19 3.52 -29.82
N ALA A 35 -28.27 4.07 -30.60
CA ALA A 35 -27.64 3.35 -31.71
C ALA A 35 -26.89 2.08 -31.16
N PHE A 36 -26.73 1.09 -32.06
CA PHE A 36 -26.05 -0.15 -31.69
C PHE A 36 -24.62 0.12 -31.15
N GLU A 37 -23.88 0.99 -31.83
CA GLU A 37 -22.51 1.37 -31.47
C GLU A 37 -22.43 1.99 -30.07
N GLU A 38 -23.39 2.84 -29.72
CA GLU A 38 -23.47 3.46 -28.39
C GLU A 38 -23.72 2.40 -27.31
N ARG A 39 -24.69 1.51 -27.54
CA ARG A 39 -25.00 0.41 -26.61
C ARG A 39 -23.82 -0.54 -26.44
N LEU A 40 -23.13 -0.87 -27.51
CA LEU A 40 -21.91 -1.68 -27.46
C LEU A 40 -20.79 -0.95 -26.70
N GLY A 41 -20.61 0.34 -26.93
CA GLY A 41 -19.67 1.17 -26.19
C GLY A 41 -19.90 1.10 -24.69
N LEU A 42 -21.13 1.25 -24.23
CA LEU A 42 -21.50 1.13 -22.82
C LEU A 42 -21.14 -0.26 -22.22
N LEU A 43 -21.32 -1.34 -23.00
CA LEU A 43 -20.92 -2.68 -22.56
C LEU A 43 -19.40 -2.79 -22.38
N VAL A 44 -18.63 -2.27 -23.35
CA VAL A 44 -17.16 -2.31 -23.30
C VAL A 44 -16.62 -1.48 -22.14
N ASP A 45 -17.13 -0.27 -21.93
CA ASP A 45 -16.73 0.62 -20.85
C ASP A 45 -17.00 -0.03 -19.46
N ARG A 46 -18.15 -0.71 -19.33
CA ARG A 46 -18.48 -1.44 -18.11
C ARG A 46 -17.51 -2.60 -17.85
N GLU A 47 -17.09 -3.32 -18.90
CA GLU A 47 -16.11 -4.39 -18.76
C GLU A 47 -14.74 -3.86 -18.35
N LEU A 48 -14.28 -2.76 -18.95
CA LEU A 48 -13.02 -2.11 -18.59
C LEU A 48 -13.04 -1.70 -17.10
N THR A 49 -14.10 -0.99 -16.70
CA THR A 49 -14.29 -0.56 -15.31
C THR A 49 -14.33 -1.75 -14.35
N TYR A 50 -15.03 -2.83 -14.71
CA TYR A 50 -15.10 -4.06 -13.90
C TYR A 50 -13.71 -4.69 -13.73
N ARG A 51 -12.93 -4.79 -14.81
CA ARG A 51 -11.57 -5.36 -14.77
C ARG A 51 -10.63 -4.52 -13.95
N ASP A 52 -10.67 -3.21 -14.09
CA ASP A 52 -9.80 -2.29 -13.35
C ASP A 52 -10.12 -2.30 -11.86
N ASN A 53 -11.40 -2.29 -11.50
CA ASN A 53 -11.84 -2.44 -10.12
C ASN A 53 -11.38 -3.78 -9.53
N ARG A 54 -11.50 -4.88 -10.27
CA ARG A 54 -11.05 -6.20 -9.82
C ARG A 54 -9.54 -6.26 -9.64
N ARG A 55 -8.76 -5.65 -10.54
CA ARG A 55 -7.29 -5.53 -10.42
C ARG A 55 -6.92 -4.74 -9.18
N LEU A 56 -7.57 -3.59 -8.94
CA LEU A 56 -7.35 -2.77 -7.75
C LEU A 56 -7.66 -3.55 -6.47
N GLN A 57 -8.82 -4.20 -6.38
CA GLN A 57 -9.19 -5.02 -5.22
C GLN A 57 -8.17 -6.13 -4.94
N ASN A 58 -7.65 -6.77 -5.99
CA ASN A 58 -6.62 -7.78 -5.83
C ASN A 58 -5.30 -7.19 -5.31
N ARG A 59 -4.85 -6.03 -5.84
CA ARG A 59 -3.65 -5.34 -5.34
C ARG A 59 -3.80 -4.94 -3.88
N LEU A 60 -4.93 -4.33 -3.50
CA LEU A 60 -5.20 -3.94 -2.11
C LEU A 60 -5.23 -5.12 -1.15
N ARG A 61 -5.83 -6.25 -1.56
CA ARG A 61 -5.83 -7.48 -0.75
C ARG A 61 -4.41 -8.03 -0.54
N GLN A 62 -3.59 -8.01 -1.59
CA GLN A 62 -2.19 -8.47 -1.53
C GLN A 62 -1.31 -7.50 -0.73
N ALA A 63 -1.59 -6.22 -0.77
CA ALA A 63 -0.84 -5.20 -0.04
C ALA A 63 -0.95 -5.36 1.48
N GLN A 64 -2.04 -5.95 2.00
CA GLN A 64 -2.26 -6.17 3.44
C GLN A 64 -2.06 -4.91 4.28
N LEU A 65 -2.60 -3.77 3.80
CA LEU A 65 -2.47 -2.49 4.49
C LEU A 65 -3.12 -2.55 5.87
N ARG A 66 -2.43 -2.01 6.87
CA ARG A 66 -2.90 -1.98 8.26
C ARG A 66 -4.09 -1.06 8.46
N HIS A 67 -4.14 0.03 7.69
CA HIS A 67 -5.19 1.05 7.76
C HIS A 67 -5.88 1.17 6.42
N ASN A 68 -7.19 1.30 6.44
CA ASN A 68 -7.95 1.78 5.29
C ASN A 68 -7.80 3.31 5.25
N ALA A 69 -6.80 3.79 4.52
CA ALA A 69 -6.39 5.18 4.49
C ALA A 69 -6.22 5.64 3.04
N CYS A 70 -6.73 6.85 2.75
CA CYS A 70 -6.61 7.49 1.44
C CYS A 70 -5.88 8.83 1.59
N LEU A 71 -5.18 9.28 0.55
CA LEU A 71 -4.50 10.59 0.58
C LEU A 71 -5.49 11.75 0.69
N GLU A 72 -6.70 11.56 0.18
CA GLU A 72 -7.82 12.50 0.26
C GLU A 72 -8.27 12.76 1.70
N ASP A 73 -8.09 11.80 2.60
CA ASP A 73 -8.49 11.88 4.01
C ASP A 73 -7.44 12.55 4.91
N ILE A 74 -6.38 13.11 4.33
CA ILE A 74 -5.33 13.78 5.10
C ILE A 74 -5.86 15.07 5.73
N ASP A 75 -5.89 15.13 7.06
CA ASP A 75 -6.15 16.37 7.78
C ASP A 75 -4.91 17.27 7.79
N TYR A 76 -4.93 18.31 6.98
CA TYR A 76 -3.89 19.34 6.90
C TYR A 76 -3.99 20.43 7.98
N ARG A 77 -5.06 20.48 8.76
CA ARG A 77 -5.23 21.45 9.85
C ARG A 77 -4.34 21.13 11.03
N ALA A 78 -4.05 19.85 11.22
CA ALA A 78 -3.13 19.42 12.26
C ALA A 78 -1.68 19.82 11.87
N THR A 79 -1.02 20.63 12.71
CA THR A 79 0.36 21.09 12.52
C THR A 79 1.34 19.93 12.77
N ARG A 80 1.49 19.06 11.76
CA ARG A 80 2.34 17.85 11.84
C ARG A 80 3.63 17.97 11.03
N GLY A 81 3.89 19.12 10.43
CA GLY A 81 5.02 19.29 9.51
C GLY A 81 4.83 18.51 8.18
N LEU A 82 3.57 18.31 7.77
CA LEU A 82 3.27 17.70 6.46
C LEU A 82 3.55 18.72 5.36
N ASP A 83 4.48 18.40 4.47
CA ASP A 83 4.70 19.14 3.24
C ASP A 83 3.66 18.73 2.19
N ARG A 84 2.73 19.66 1.92
CA ARG A 84 1.65 19.42 0.95
C ARG A 84 2.18 19.27 -0.48
N ALA A 85 3.20 20.02 -0.86
CA ALA A 85 3.78 19.94 -2.20
C ALA A 85 4.43 18.57 -2.41
N LEU A 86 5.18 18.10 -1.41
CA LEU A 86 5.79 16.78 -1.43
C LEU A 86 4.74 15.65 -1.46
N LEU A 87 3.65 15.76 -0.69
CA LEU A 87 2.56 14.77 -0.73
C LEU A 87 1.86 14.75 -2.09
N THR A 88 1.65 15.91 -2.72
CA THR A 88 1.10 16.00 -4.08
C THR A 88 2.04 15.34 -5.09
N ALA A 89 3.34 15.55 -4.97
CA ALA A 89 4.33 14.88 -5.81
C ALA A 89 4.31 13.35 -5.62
N LEU A 90 4.20 12.86 -4.39
CA LEU A 90 4.10 11.42 -4.11
C LEU A 90 2.79 10.81 -4.62
N ALA A 91 1.69 11.57 -4.65
CA ALA A 91 0.39 11.11 -5.17
C ALA A 91 0.44 10.73 -6.66
N THR A 92 1.37 11.30 -7.42
CA THR A 92 1.58 10.93 -8.85
C THR A 92 2.21 9.56 -9.04
N CYS A 93 2.75 8.97 -7.99
CA CYS A 93 3.50 7.69 -8.00
C CYS A 93 4.70 7.66 -8.98
N ARG A 94 5.12 8.78 -9.56
CA ARG A 94 6.28 8.87 -10.44
C ARG A 94 7.55 8.39 -9.75
N TRP A 95 7.69 8.69 -8.46
CA TRP A 95 8.82 8.25 -7.63
C TRP A 95 8.96 6.71 -7.56
N ILE A 96 7.86 5.95 -7.69
CA ILE A 96 7.90 4.48 -7.75
C ILE A 96 8.49 4.05 -9.09
N HIS A 97 8.11 4.69 -10.18
CA HIS A 97 8.68 4.44 -11.50
C HIS A 97 10.17 4.78 -11.55
N GLU A 98 10.60 5.81 -10.80
CA GLU A 98 11.98 6.25 -10.67
C GLU A 98 12.76 5.45 -9.60
N HIS A 99 12.14 4.45 -8.97
CA HIS A 99 12.73 3.60 -7.92
C HIS A 99 13.27 4.35 -6.71
N LEU A 100 12.65 5.50 -6.37
CA LEU A 100 13.01 6.30 -5.21
C LEU A 100 12.36 5.74 -3.94
N ASN A 101 12.98 6.01 -2.80
CA ASN A 101 12.48 5.62 -1.49
C ASN A 101 11.71 6.75 -0.80
N VAL A 102 10.97 6.40 0.26
CA VAL A 102 10.28 7.37 1.14
C VAL A 102 10.57 7.01 2.59
N LEU A 103 11.04 7.98 3.37
CA LEU A 103 11.34 7.82 4.79
C LEU A 103 10.44 8.74 5.60
N ILE A 104 9.65 8.18 6.53
CA ILE A 104 8.73 8.93 7.39
C ILE A 104 9.15 8.75 8.84
N THR A 105 9.68 9.79 9.45
CA THR A 105 10.12 9.79 10.85
C THR A 105 9.23 10.68 11.73
N GLY A 106 9.16 10.40 13.02
CA GLY A 106 8.44 11.24 13.98
C GLY A 106 7.89 10.48 15.19
N PRO A 107 7.36 11.17 16.21
CA PRO A 107 6.92 10.55 17.46
C PRO A 107 5.77 9.57 17.29
N THR A 108 5.57 8.74 18.31
CA THR A 108 4.45 7.79 18.37
C THR A 108 3.10 8.50 18.26
N GLY A 109 2.18 7.91 17.48
CA GLY A 109 0.80 8.40 17.37
C GLY A 109 0.61 9.57 16.40
N ILE A 110 1.67 10.12 15.78
CA ILE A 110 1.58 11.25 14.84
C ILE A 110 0.96 10.89 13.47
N GLY A 111 0.71 9.60 13.20
CA GLY A 111 0.06 9.15 11.97
C GLY A 111 1.00 8.60 10.89
N LYS A 112 2.25 8.24 11.21
CA LYS A 112 3.22 7.68 10.25
C LYS A 112 2.70 6.46 9.49
N SER A 113 2.26 5.42 10.22
CA SER A 113 1.75 4.17 9.64
C SER A 113 0.48 4.40 8.82
N TRP A 114 -0.35 5.36 9.24
CA TRP A 114 -1.55 5.75 8.50
C TRP A 114 -1.17 6.40 7.17
N LEU A 115 -0.23 7.37 7.19
CA LEU A 115 0.28 8.05 5.99
C LEU A 115 0.95 7.05 5.03
N ALA A 116 1.76 6.13 5.56
CA ALA A 116 2.38 5.07 4.77
C ALA A 116 1.34 4.19 4.07
N CYS A 117 0.24 3.83 4.77
CA CYS A 117 -0.87 3.10 4.17
C CYS A 117 -1.60 3.93 3.11
N ALA A 118 -1.81 5.24 3.31
CA ALA A 118 -2.45 6.11 2.33
C ALA A 118 -1.62 6.23 1.03
N ILE A 119 -0.29 6.37 1.16
CA ILE A 119 0.64 6.38 0.01
C ILE A 119 0.61 5.02 -0.71
N ALA A 120 0.65 3.90 0.02
CA ALA A 120 0.59 2.57 -0.58
C ALA A 120 -0.77 2.26 -1.22
N HIS A 121 -1.87 2.77 -0.66
CA HIS A 121 -3.20 2.69 -1.27
C HIS A 121 -3.22 3.43 -2.60
N GLN A 122 -2.68 4.66 -2.65
CA GLN A 122 -2.56 5.42 -3.89
C GLN A 122 -1.71 4.68 -4.93
N ALA A 123 -0.58 4.09 -4.54
CA ALA A 123 0.22 3.25 -5.44
C ALA A 123 -0.60 2.10 -6.04
N CYS A 124 -1.45 1.43 -5.25
CA CYS A 124 -2.35 0.38 -5.75
C CYS A 124 -3.37 0.92 -6.76
N ARG A 125 -3.90 2.14 -6.57
CA ARG A 125 -4.82 2.82 -7.51
C ARG A 125 -4.12 3.10 -8.84
N GLU A 126 -2.88 3.56 -8.80
CA GLU A 126 -2.05 3.84 -9.98
C GLU A 126 -1.48 2.58 -10.66
N GLY A 127 -1.85 1.39 -10.19
CA GLY A 127 -1.50 0.14 -10.85
C GLY A 127 -0.30 -0.61 -10.27
N TYR A 128 0.40 -0.03 -9.31
CA TYR A 128 1.57 -0.65 -8.67
C TYR A 128 1.17 -1.70 -7.64
N SER A 129 1.96 -2.75 -7.52
CA SER A 129 1.85 -3.72 -6.43
C SER A 129 2.48 -3.16 -5.16
N ALA A 130 1.82 -3.35 -4.01
CA ALA A 130 2.35 -2.93 -2.72
C ALA A 130 2.31 -4.07 -1.70
N ARG A 131 3.17 -4.00 -0.70
CA ARG A 131 3.17 -4.89 0.45
C ARG A 131 3.50 -4.10 1.71
N TYR A 132 2.63 -4.18 2.73
CA TYR A 132 2.88 -3.60 4.04
C TYR A 132 3.32 -4.69 5.02
N LEU A 133 4.45 -4.44 5.69
CA LEU A 133 5.00 -5.32 6.72
C LEU A 133 5.53 -4.47 7.89
N ARG A 134 5.33 -4.94 9.10
CA ARG A 134 6.06 -4.41 10.26
C ARG A 134 7.42 -5.10 10.32
N LEU A 135 8.49 -4.34 10.55
CA LEU A 135 9.85 -4.89 10.57
C LEU A 135 10.00 -6.11 11.50
N PRO A 136 9.53 -6.10 12.76
CA PRO A 136 9.67 -7.27 13.61
C PRO A 136 8.97 -8.53 13.07
N ARG A 137 7.83 -8.33 12.39
CA ARG A 137 7.10 -9.44 11.76
C ARG A 137 7.81 -9.98 10.53
N LEU A 138 8.33 -9.09 9.67
CA LEU A 138 9.13 -9.49 8.50
C LEU A 138 10.32 -10.35 8.92
N LEU A 139 11.09 -9.89 9.91
CA LEU A 139 12.26 -10.61 10.41
C LEU A 139 11.88 -11.98 11.00
N SER A 140 10.78 -12.06 11.77
CA SER A 140 10.29 -13.33 12.30
C SER A 140 9.84 -14.28 11.19
N GLU A 141 9.16 -13.79 10.16
CA GLU A 141 8.72 -14.60 9.01
C GLU A 141 9.92 -15.14 8.22
N LEU A 142 11.00 -14.35 8.04
CA LEU A 142 12.24 -14.79 7.37
C LEU A 142 12.98 -15.86 8.19
N THR A 143 13.09 -15.67 9.50
CA THR A 143 13.70 -16.67 10.41
C THR A 143 12.94 -18.01 10.37
N LEU A 144 11.61 -17.98 10.42
CA LEU A 144 10.78 -19.18 10.29
C LEU A 144 10.95 -19.84 8.93
N ALA A 145 11.00 -19.05 7.86
CA ALA A 145 11.15 -19.53 6.50
C ALA A 145 12.51 -20.22 6.24
N ARG A 146 13.56 -19.86 6.98
CA ARG A 146 14.85 -20.60 6.97
C ARG A 146 14.69 -22.00 7.53
N GLY A 147 13.99 -22.14 8.66
CA GLY A 147 13.78 -23.43 9.31
C GLY A 147 12.95 -24.43 8.48
N ASP A 148 12.03 -23.94 7.67
CA ASP A 148 11.14 -24.79 6.84
C ASP A 148 11.47 -24.79 5.34
N GLY A 149 12.63 -24.23 4.95
CA GLY A 149 13.13 -24.26 3.56
C GLY A 149 12.41 -23.30 2.59
N ARG A 150 11.53 -22.39 3.07
CA ARG A 150 10.80 -21.42 2.26
C ARG A 150 11.48 -20.06 2.13
N TYR A 151 12.70 -19.91 2.68
CA TYR A 151 13.42 -18.64 2.74
C TYR A 151 13.52 -17.91 1.39
N THR A 152 14.05 -18.56 0.37
CA THR A 152 14.20 -17.98 -0.96
C THR A 152 12.87 -17.53 -1.57
N LYS A 153 11.80 -18.30 -1.35
CA LYS A 153 10.47 -17.94 -1.82
C LYS A 153 9.91 -16.71 -1.07
N GLN A 154 10.13 -16.65 0.24
CA GLN A 154 9.69 -15.51 1.06
C GLN A 154 10.45 -14.25 0.69
N LEU A 155 11.78 -14.33 0.57
CA LEU A 155 12.62 -13.22 0.12
C LEU A 155 12.16 -12.70 -1.25
N ALA A 156 12.03 -13.59 -2.25
CA ALA A 156 11.54 -13.22 -3.58
C ALA A 156 10.15 -12.58 -3.56
N SER A 157 9.25 -12.99 -2.64
CA SER A 157 7.92 -12.39 -2.51
C SER A 157 7.96 -10.94 -2.04
N VAL A 158 8.93 -10.61 -1.18
CA VAL A 158 9.15 -9.25 -0.66
C VAL A 158 9.90 -8.39 -1.68
N ALA A 159 10.87 -8.99 -2.40
CA ALA A 159 11.66 -8.29 -3.40
C ALA A 159 10.85 -7.87 -4.64
N LYS A 160 9.83 -8.65 -5.05
CA LYS A 160 9.09 -8.45 -6.31
C LYS A 160 8.12 -7.28 -6.33
N VAL A 161 7.57 -6.87 -5.19
CA VAL A 161 6.54 -5.83 -5.14
C VAL A 161 7.13 -4.47 -5.52
N ASP A 162 6.37 -3.65 -6.27
CA ASP A 162 6.84 -2.33 -6.69
C ASP A 162 7.09 -1.42 -5.50
N LEU A 163 6.22 -1.46 -4.49
CA LEU A 163 6.35 -0.71 -3.25
C LEU A 163 6.34 -1.62 -2.01
N LEU A 164 7.45 -1.70 -1.29
CA LEU A 164 7.53 -2.32 0.02
C LEU A 164 7.38 -1.26 1.12
N VAL A 165 6.41 -1.44 2.00
CA VAL A 165 6.26 -0.60 3.21
C VAL A 165 6.79 -1.36 4.41
N ILE A 166 7.86 -0.84 5.03
CA ILE A 166 8.45 -1.35 6.27
C ILE A 166 8.08 -0.40 7.40
N ASP A 167 7.17 -0.82 8.26
CA ASP A 167 6.71 -0.03 9.41
C ASP A 167 7.46 -0.42 10.69
N ASP A 168 7.56 0.52 11.63
CA ASP A 168 8.20 0.33 12.94
C ASP A 168 9.72 0.04 12.85
N TRP A 169 10.44 0.70 11.92
CA TRP A 169 11.90 0.61 11.83
C TRP A 169 12.59 1.09 13.10
N GLY A 170 13.59 0.34 13.57
CA GLY A 170 14.41 0.70 14.74
C GLY A 170 13.71 0.51 16.08
N MET A 171 12.55 -0.17 16.14
CA MET A 171 11.85 -0.48 17.40
C MET A 171 12.55 -1.56 18.24
N ALA A 172 13.37 -2.39 17.62
CA ALA A 172 14.19 -3.41 18.25
C ALA A 172 15.54 -3.51 17.52
N VAL A 173 16.57 -3.88 18.26
CA VAL A 173 17.91 -4.14 17.69
C VAL A 173 17.85 -5.46 16.91
N MET A 174 18.33 -5.43 15.68
CA MET A 174 18.43 -6.61 14.82
C MET A 174 19.69 -7.43 15.21
N ASN A 175 19.57 -8.74 15.33
CA ASN A 175 20.73 -9.61 15.43
C ASN A 175 21.44 -9.73 14.07
N THR A 176 22.64 -10.34 14.05
CA THR A 176 23.48 -10.41 12.85
C THR A 176 22.78 -11.11 11.67
N GLU A 177 21.99 -12.16 11.91
CA GLU A 177 21.24 -12.85 10.86
C GLU A 177 20.14 -11.96 10.27
N GLN A 178 19.41 -11.27 11.12
CA GLN A 178 18.36 -10.32 10.72
C GLN A 178 18.93 -9.12 9.93
N GLN A 179 20.14 -8.67 10.29
CA GLN A 179 20.84 -7.61 9.54
C GLN A 179 21.20 -8.07 8.12
N ARG A 180 21.68 -9.32 7.99
CA ARG A 180 21.94 -9.94 6.67
C ARG A 180 20.66 -10.08 5.85
N ASP A 181 19.59 -10.58 6.47
CA ASP A 181 18.27 -10.69 5.81
C ASP A 181 17.77 -9.35 5.31
N MET A 182 17.90 -8.31 6.13
CA MET A 182 17.47 -6.97 5.76
C MET A 182 18.31 -6.38 4.64
N LEU A 183 19.63 -6.57 4.69
CA LEU A 183 20.53 -6.15 3.61
C LEU A 183 20.18 -6.84 2.30
N GLU A 184 19.95 -8.16 2.31
CA GLU A 184 19.58 -8.93 1.13
C GLU A 184 18.24 -8.44 0.51
N VAL A 185 17.22 -8.18 1.35
CA VAL A 185 15.96 -7.59 0.89
C VAL A 185 16.19 -6.24 0.21
N LEU A 186 17.03 -5.38 0.79
CA LEU A 186 17.25 -4.03 0.26
C LEU A 186 18.16 -4.03 -0.96
N GLU A 187 19.11 -4.96 -1.04
CA GLU A 187 19.97 -5.15 -2.20
C GLU A 187 19.17 -5.54 -3.45
N ASP A 188 18.30 -6.55 -3.33
CA ASP A 188 17.43 -6.99 -4.41
C ASP A 188 16.49 -5.88 -4.92
N ARG A 189 16.20 -4.89 -4.06
CA ARG A 189 15.31 -3.77 -4.37
C ARG A 189 16.03 -2.51 -4.84
N TYR A 190 17.30 -2.40 -4.53
CA TYR A 190 18.07 -1.18 -4.82
C TYR A 190 18.03 -0.84 -6.31
N GLN A 191 17.67 0.40 -6.64
CA GLN A 191 17.52 0.93 -8.02
C GLN A 191 16.55 0.16 -8.93
N THR A 192 15.80 -0.80 -8.40
CA THR A 192 14.82 -1.60 -9.17
C THR A 192 13.40 -1.48 -8.64
N ARG A 193 13.25 -1.15 -7.36
CA ARG A 193 11.97 -1.05 -6.66
C ARG A 193 12.02 0.00 -5.55
N SER A 194 10.86 0.51 -5.15
CA SER A 194 10.74 1.52 -4.10
C SER A 194 10.46 0.93 -2.73
N THR A 195 11.09 1.50 -1.69
CA THR A 195 10.84 1.11 -0.30
C THR A 195 10.39 2.34 0.50
N LEU A 196 9.28 2.20 1.25
CA LEU A 196 8.80 3.21 2.18
C LEU A 196 9.04 2.71 3.60
N VAL A 197 9.78 3.49 4.40
CA VAL A 197 10.10 3.13 5.79
C VAL A 197 9.49 4.14 6.74
N THR A 198 8.86 3.64 7.81
CA THR A 198 8.44 4.50 8.91
C THR A 198 9.23 4.19 10.19
N SER A 199 9.61 5.23 10.93
CA SER A 199 10.35 5.08 12.19
C SER A 199 9.93 6.10 13.24
N GLN A 200 10.07 5.73 14.51
CA GLN A 200 9.98 6.66 15.62
C GLN A 200 11.32 7.36 15.85
N LEU A 201 12.41 6.73 15.47
CA LEU A 201 13.74 7.28 15.60
C LEU A 201 14.00 8.34 14.52
N PRO A 202 14.62 9.46 14.86
CA PRO A 202 15.20 10.37 13.88
C PRO A 202 16.21 9.63 12.99
N LEU A 203 16.35 10.07 11.73
CA LEU A 203 17.20 9.40 10.75
C LEU A 203 18.66 9.29 11.21
N GLU A 204 19.13 10.29 11.93
CA GLU A 204 20.48 10.40 12.48
C GLU A 204 20.80 9.28 13.49
N GLN A 205 19.76 8.67 14.07
CA GLN A 205 19.89 7.57 15.06
C GLN A 205 19.78 6.18 14.44
N TRP A 206 19.47 6.08 13.13
CA TRP A 206 19.25 4.77 12.49
C TRP A 206 20.52 3.92 12.45
N HIS A 207 21.68 4.58 12.26
CA HIS A 207 22.97 3.87 12.28
C HIS A 207 23.19 3.16 13.61
N GLY A 208 22.97 3.84 14.74
CA GLY A 208 23.11 3.25 16.07
C GLY A 208 22.04 2.20 16.43
N ALA A 209 20.94 2.13 15.69
CA ALA A 209 19.92 1.09 15.86
C ALA A 209 20.27 -0.22 15.15
N ILE A 210 21.28 -0.22 14.29
CA ILE A 210 21.83 -1.40 13.62
C ILE A 210 23.15 -1.75 14.35
N ALA A 211 23.23 -2.95 14.93
CA ALA A 211 24.31 -3.29 15.84
C ALA A 211 25.71 -3.30 15.19
N ASP A 212 25.81 -3.76 13.96
CA ASP A 212 27.07 -3.83 13.22
C ASP A 212 27.21 -2.61 12.29
N PRO A 213 28.30 -1.79 12.42
CA PRO A 213 28.52 -0.61 11.61
C PRO A 213 28.58 -0.89 10.10
N THR A 214 29.15 -2.02 9.69
CA THR A 214 29.30 -2.38 8.26
C THR A 214 27.93 -2.64 7.64
N PHE A 215 27.05 -3.36 8.36
CA PHE A 215 25.67 -3.55 7.93
C PHE A 215 24.87 -2.22 7.97
N ALA A 216 25.14 -1.38 8.96
CA ALA A 216 24.48 -0.08 9.08
C ALA A 216 24.77 0.80 7.87
N ASP A 217 26.05 0.95 7.51
CA ASP A 217 26.46 1.72 6.33
C ASP A 217 25.82 1.17 5.05
N ALA A 218 25.90 -0.14 4.84
CA ALA A 218 25.35 -0.78 3.64
C ALA A 218 23.81 -0.64 3.53
N ILE A 219 23.07 -0.85 4.62
CA ILE A 219 21.62 -0.74 4.67
C ILE A 219 21.18 0.71 4.46
N LEU A 220 21.83 1.66 5.15
CA LEU A 220 21.45 3.06 5.08
C LEU A 220 21.81 3.70 3.75
N ASP A 221 22.90 3.29 3.12
CA ASP A 221 23.25 3.70 1.76
C ASP A 221 22.09 3.43 0.80
N ARG A 222 21.53 2.23 0.82
CA ARG A 222 20.43 1.81 -0.07
C ARG A 222 19.09 2.47 0.25
N LEU A 223 18.85 2.83 1.51
CA LEU A 223 17.58 3.44 1.91
C LEU A 223 17.56 4.96 1.77
N VAL A 224 18.68 5.65 2.04
CA VAL A 224 18.70 7.09 2.35
C VAL A 224 19.13 7.96 1.17
N HIS A 225 20.03 7.44 0.29
CA HIS A 225 20.60 8.25 -0.79
C HIS A 225 19.54 8.77 -1.77
N ASN A 226 18.61 7.92 -2.19
CA ASN A 226 17.55 8.26 -3.14
C ASN A 226 16.18 8.29 -2.46
N ALA A 227 16.03 9.08 -1.37
CA ALA A 227 14.80 9.07 -0.58
C ALA A 227 14.19 10.43 -0.37
N TYR A 228 12.87 10.52 -0.53
CA TYR A 228 12.07 11.60 0.03
C TYR A 228 11.96 11.42 1.55
N LYS A 229 12.16 12.50 2.29
CA LYS A 229 12.24 12.47 3.77
C LYS A 229 11.14 13.31 4.38
N PHE A 230 10.27 12.69 5.18
CA PHE A 230 9.27 13.35 6.00
C PHE A 230 9.67 13.30 7.46
N LYS A 231 9.76 14.46 8.10
CA LYS A 231 9.96 14.58 9.55
C LYS A 231 8.69 15.12 10.17
N LEU A 232 7.81 14.21 10.62
CA LEU A 232 6.58 14.59 11.28
C LEU A 232 6.86 15.06 12.71
N LYS A 233 6.17 16.13 13.12
CA LYS A 233 6.30 16.76 14.44
C LYS A 233 4.90 17.01 15.02
N GLY A 234 4.80 17.13 16.33
CA GLY A 234 3.54 17.48 17.01
C GLY A 234 3.02 16.37 17.93
N GLU A 235 1.78 16.54 18.39
CA GLU A 235 1.15 15.64 19.34
C GLU A 235 0.52 14.40 18.67
N SER A 236 0.21 13.42 19.51
CA SER A 236 -0.45 12.18 19.08
C SER A 236 -1.88 12.44 18.58
N MET A 237 -2.15 12.08 17.32
CA MET A 237 -3.49 12.14 16.70
C MET A 237 -4.51 11.20 17.36
N ARG A 238 -4.07 10.28 18.24
CA ARG A 238 -4.96 9.38 18.97
C ARG A 238 -5.71 10.11 20.09
N LYS A 239 -5.16 11.22 20.58
CA LYS A 239 -5.79 12.04 21.63
C LYS A 239 -6.95 12.89 21.12
N THR A 240 -7.01 13.15 19.82
CA THR A 240 -7.97 14.06 19.17
C THR A 240 -9.24 13.38 18.68
N LYS A 241 -9.34 12.04 18.72
CA LYS A 241 -10.62 11.36 18.45
C LYS A 241 -11.52 11.50 19.68
N PRO A 242 -12.73 12.09 19.58
CA PRO A 242 -13.68 12.08 20.68
C PRO A 242 -13.94 10.62 21.07
N LYS A 243 -13.89 10.32 22.38
CA LYS A 243 -14.37 9.04 22.89
C LYS A 243 -15.83 8.94 22.44
N SER A 244 -16.18 7.91 21.67
CA SER A 244 -17.58 7.57 21.42
C SER A 244 -18.23 7.42 22.79
N THR A 245 -19.18 8.28 23.08
CA THR A 245 -20.06 8.18 24.26
C THR A 245 -20.73 6.81 24.18
N GLN A 246 -20.35 5.89 25.04
CA GLN A 246 -21.20 4.75 25.36
C GLN A 246 -22.48 5.35 25.90
N ALA A 247 -23.57 5.23 25.14
CA ALA A 247 -24.89 5.50 25.66
C ALA A 247 -25.14 4.46 26.74
N ASP A 248 -25.16 4.91 28.00
CA ASP A 248 -25.70 4.18 29.14
C ASP A 248 -27.18 3.85 28.84
N HIS A 249 -27.42 2.59 28.51
CA HIS A 249 -28.76 2.01 28.65
C HIS A 249 -28.85 1.47 30.08
N ASN A 250 -29.09 2.42 31.02
CA ASN A 250 -29.70 2.15 32.28
C ASN A 250 -31.06 2.89 32.28
N GLY A 251 -32.10 2.15 32.46
CA GLY A 251 -33.36 2.79 32.81
C GLY A 251 -34.61 1.98 32.49
N GLU A 252 -35.06 1.29 33.52
CA GLU A 252 -36.47 0.98 33.90
C GLU A 252 -37.27 0.06 32.97
#